data_d62589522645a5c35b39e1e267ebcc58
#
_entry.id   d62589522645a5c35b39e1e267ebcc58
#
_cell.length_a   1.000
_cell.length_b   1.000
_cell.length_c   1.000
_cell.angle_alpha   90.00
_cell.angle_beta   90.00
_cell.angle_gamma   90.00
#
_symmetry.space_group_name_H-M   'P 1'
#
loop_
_entity.id
_entity.type
_entity.pdbx_description
1 polymer ?
#
loop_
_entity_poly.entity_id
_entity_poly.type
_entity_poly.pdbx_seq_one_letter_code
_entity_poly.pdbx_strand_id
1 'polypeptide(L)'
;RELYPRLGEELLHHGLSSLRVKYRNPTDLSQAVHDVLAGVDFLVEHGLERVALVGHSFGGAVMIDAGAQSPWVTTVVALAPQSYGTEAVSELPPRSLLLVHGLSDAVLPPSCSLTIYERARGKKDLELIPGAGHVLNEDAQRVFTRVRDWLLHELRG
;
A
#
# COMPACT_ATOMS: atom_id res chain seq x y z
N ARG A 1 9.35 -0.27 -11.64
CA ARG A 1 8.58 0.43 -12.68
C ARG A 1 7.44 -0.42 -13.19
N GLU A 2 7.67 -1.68 -13.28
CA GLU A 2 6.71 -2.62 -13.84
C GLU A 2 5.81 -3.28 -12.80
N LEU A 3 5.97 -2.94 -11.52
CA LEU A 3 5.26 -3.64 -10.44
C LEU A 3 3.74 -3.55 -10.58
N TYR A 4 3.20 -2.34 -10.72
CA TYR A 4 1.75 -2.17 -10.75
C TYR A 4 1.09 -2.82 -11.97
N PRO A 5 1.58 -2.64 -13.20
CA PRO A 5 1.02 -3.33 -14.36
C PRO A 5 1.07 -4.86 -14.23
N ARG A 6 2.25 -5.39 -13.83
CA ARG A 6 2.41 -6.84 -13.65
C ARG A 6 1.48 -7.38 -12.57
N LEU A 7 1.38 -6.65 -11.46
CA LEU A 7 0.52 -7.05 -10.35
C LEU A 7 -0.94 -7.06 -10.78
N GLY A 8 -1.40 -6.04 -11.51
CA GLY A 8 -2.76 -5.96 -12.01
C GLY A 8 -3.10 -7.12 -12.95
N GLU A 9 -2.19 -7.45 -13.87
CA GLU A 9 -2.37 -8.60 -14.77
C GLU A 9 -2.46 -9.92 -14.00
N GLU A 10 -1.54 -10.14 -13.07
CA GLU A 10 -1.50 -11.36 -12.27
C GLU A 10 -2.77 -11.50 -11.43
N LEU A 11 -3.17 -10.44 -10.75
CA LEU A 11 -4.36 -10.46 -9.90
C LEU A 11 -5.65 -10.71 -10.69
N LEU A 12 -5.70 -10.22 -11.94
CA LEU A 12 -6.86 -10.47 -12.81
C LEU A 12 -7.04 -11.97 -13.07
N HIS A 13 -5.95 -12.72 -13.24
CA HIS A 13 -6.01 -14.17 -13.39
C HIS A 13 -6.57 -14.87 -12.13
N HIS A 14 -6.53 -14.20 -11.01
CA HIS A 14 -7.10 -14.68 -9.75
C HIS A 14 -8.49 -14.09 -9.45
N GLY A 15 -9.11 -13.43 -10.42
CA GLY A 15 -10.45 -12.85 -10.27
C GLY A 15 -10.47 -11.53 -9.51
N LEU A 16 -9.35 -10.85 -9.40
CA LEU A 16 -9.25 -9.56 -8.70
C LEU A 16 -9.04 -8.42 -9.70
N SER A 17 -9.94 -7.47 -9.68
CA SER A 17 -9.83 -6.26 -10.51
C SER A 17 -8.90 -5.24 -9.86
N SER A 18 -8.30 -4.37 -10.66
CA SER A 18 -7.45 -3.30 -10.15
C SER A 18 -7.82 -1.96 -10.78
N LEU A 19 -7.64 -0.90 -9.99
CA LEU A 19 -7.84 0.47 -10.40
C LEU A 19 -6.60 1.26 -10.03
N ARG A 20 -6.03 1.99 -10.97
CA ARG A 20 -4.89 2.88 -10.71
C ARG A 20 -5.37 4.30 -10.56
N VAL A 21 -5.07 4.89 -9.42
CA VAL A 21 -5.46 6.26 -9.12
C VAL A 21 -4.31 7.21 -9.44
N LYS A 22 -4.61 8.24 -10.21
CA LYS A 22 -3.68 9.33 -10.48
C LYS A 22 -4.09 10.53 -9.64
N TYR A 23 -3.17 11.01 -8.80
CA TYR A 23 -3.46 12.15 -7.93
C TYR A 23 -3.58 13.44 -8.73
N ARG A 24 -4.59 14.25 -8.40
CA ARG A 24 -4.73 15.59 -8.97
C ARG A 24 -3.54 16.48 -8.60
N ASN A 25 -3.08 16.35 -7.35
CA ASN A 25 -1.90 17.06 -6.85
C ASN A 25 -1.03 16.10 -6.05
N PRO A 26 0.12 15.63 -6.61
CA PRO A 26 0.96 14.64 -5.95
C PRO A 26 1.77 15.18 -4.76
N THR A 27 1.60 16.44 -4.39
CA THR A 27 2.26 17.04 -3.23
C THR A 27 1.29 17.37 -2.09
N ASP A 28 0.00 17.17 -2.30
CA ASP A 28 -1.04 17.48 -1.31
C ASP A 28 -1.62 16.18 -0.77
N LEU A 29 -1.25 15.83 0.45
CA LEU A 29 -1.67 14.58 1.08
C LEU A 29 -3.19 14.49 1.21
N SER A 30 -3.84 15.53 1.70
CA SER A 30 -5.29 15.55 1.91
C SER A 30 -6.04 15.34 0.60
N GLN A 31 -5.61 16.02 -0.46
CA GLN A 31 -6.22 15.90 -1.78
C GLN A 31 -6.01 14.50 -2.37
N ALA A 32 -4.80 13.96 -2.22
CA ALA A 32 -4.49 12.61 -2.69
C ALA A 32 -5.31 11.55 -1.95
N VAL A 33 -5.52 11.71 -0.66
CA VAL A 33 -6.41 10.83 0.14
C VAL A 33 -7.83 10.87 -0.40
N HIS A 34 -8.36 12.06 -0.69
CA HIS A 34 -9.69 12.19 -1.29
C HIS A 34 -9.78 11.51 -2.66
N ASP A 35 -8.72 11.60 -3.46
CA ASP A 35 -8.67 10.93 -4.77
C ASP A 35 -8.73 9.41 -4.62
N VAL A 36 -8.03 8.86 -3.64
CA VAL A 36 -8.06 7.41 -3.36
C VAL A 36 -9.44 7.00 -2.85
N LEU A 37 -10.03 7.76 -1.93
CA LEU A 37 -11.37 7.46 -1.42
C LEU A 37 -12.42 7.50 -2.53
N ALA A 38 -12.31 8.42 -3.48
CA ALA A 38 -13.17 8.44 -4.66
C ALA A 38 -13.00 7.18 -5.51
N GLY A 39 -11.77 6.69 -5.65
CA GLY A 39 -11.49 5.42 -6.33
C GLY A 39 -12.11 4.23 -5.61
N VAL A 40 -12.04 4.20 -4.28
CA VAL A 40 -12.71 3.16 -3.47
C VAL A 40 -14.21 3.20 -3.69
N ASP A 41 -14.82 4.37 -3.64
CA ASP A 41 -16.26 4.54 -3.86
C ASP A 41 -16.66 4.04 -5.26
N PHE A 42 -15.85 4.33 -6.26
CA PHE A 42 -16.08 3.82 -7.62
C PHE A 42 -16.11 2.29 -7.65
N LEU A 43 -15.16 1.64 -7.00
CA LEU A 43 -15.11 0.17 -6.94
C LEU A 43 -16.33 -0.41 -6.21
N VAL A 44 -16.71 0.19 -5.10
CA VAL A 44 -17.87 -0.24 -4.30
C VAL A 44 -19.16 -0.09 -5.11
N GLU A 45 -19.33 1.00 -5.83
CA GLU A 45 -20.47 1.22 -6.71
C GLU A 45 -20.58 0.17 -7.82
N HIS A 46 -19.45 -0.45 -8.19
CA HIS A 46 -19.39 -1.55 -9.15
C HIS A 46 -19.43 -2.94 -8.49
N GLY A 47 -19.81 -3.01 -7.21
CA GLY A 47 -20.00 -4.27 -6.50
C GLY A 47 -18.74 -4.87 -5.89
N LEU A 48 -17.65 -4.12 -5.86
CA LEU A 48 -16.37 -4.58 -5.31
C LEU A 48 -16.19 -4.02 -3.89
N GLU A 49 -16.59 -4.81 -2.90
CA GLU A 49 -16.73 -4.35 -1.51
C GLU A 49 -15.54 -4.66 -0.61
N ARG A 50 -14.57 -5.41 -1.10
CA ARG A 50 -13.34 -5.72 -0.38
C ARG A 50 -12.17 -5.14 -1.18
N VAL A 51 -11.58 -4.08 -0.66
CA VAL A 51 -10.60 -3.28 -1.38
C VAL A 51 -9.24 -3.33 -0.68
N ALA A 52 -8.19 -3.58 -1.43
CA ALA A 52 -6.82 -3.41 -0.97
C ALA A 52 -6.24 -2.11 -1.54
N LEU A 53 -5.45 -1.41 -0.75
CA LEU A 53 -4.74 -0.22 -1.20
C LEU A 53 -3.24 -0.52 -1.26
N VAL A 54 -2.60 -0.17 -2.38
CA VAL A 54 -1.15 -0.34 -2.56
C VAL A 54 -0.56 0.99 -3.00
N GLY A 55 0.45 1.46 -2.29
CA GLY A 55 1.10 2.73 -2.63
C GLY A 55 2.59 2.73 -2.34
N HIS A 56 3.35 3.54 -3.10
CA HIS A 56 4.79 3.68 -3.00
C HIS A 56 5.17 5.09 -2.56
N SER A 57 6.10 5.20 -1.63
CA SER A 57 6.67 6.47 -1.16
C SER A 57 5.59 7.38 -0.56
N PHE A 58 5.39 8.58 -1.10
CA PHE A 58 4.26 9.45 -0.75
C PHE A 58 2.94 8.69 -0.83
N GLY A 59 2.76 7.89 -1.88
CA GLY A 59 1.56 7.06 -2.05
C GLY A 59 1.36 6.06 -0.93
N GLY A 60 2.43 5.59 -0.28
CA GLY A 60 2.32 4.72 0.89
C GLY A 60 1.63 5.42 2.05
N ALA A 61 2.00 6.66 2.34
CA ALA A 61 1.34 7.47 3.37
C ALA A 61 -0.11 7.76 3.01
N VAL A 62 -0.38 8.07 1.73
CA VAL A 62 -1.74 8.30 1.24
C VAL A 62 -2.62 7.07 1.48
N MET A 63 -2.12 5.87 1.18
CA MET A 63 -2.89 4.64 1.33
C MET A 63 -3.17 4.30 2.79
N ILE A 64 -2.22 4.58 3.68
CA ILE A 64 -2.43 4.39 5.13
C ILE A 64 -3.55 5.30 5.62
N ASP A 65 -3.49 6.57 5.27
CA ASP A 65 -4.49 7.55 5.72
C ASP A 65 -5.87 7.25 5.13
N ALA A 66 -5.95 6.99 3.83
CA ALA A 66 -7.21 6.62 3.17
C ALA A 66 -7.77 5.30 3.74
N GLY A 67 -6.90 4.32 3.97
CA GLY A 67 -7.31 3.02 4.52
C GLY A 67 -7.96 3.15 5.89
N ALA A 68 -7.42 4.02 6.74
CA ALA A 68 -7.98 4.26 8.07
C ALA A 68 -9.39 4.88 8.03
N GLN A 69 -9.73 5.55 6.92
CA GLN A 69 -11.00 6.26 6.78
C GLN A 69 -12.10 5.45 6.10
N SER A 70 -11.77 4.39 5.38
CA SER A 70 -12.76 3.66 4.58
C SER A 70 -13.09 2.29 5.19
N PRO A 71 -14.38 2.02 5.46
CA PRO A 71 -14.79 0.70 5.95
C PRO A 71 -14.67 -0.40 4.90
N TRP A 72 -14.53 -0.05 3.63
CA TRP A 72 -14.40 -1.01 2.52
C TRP A 72 -12.98 -1.52 2.33
N VAL A 73 -11.99 -0.87 2.95
CA VAL A 73 -10.60 -1.28 2.83
C VAL A 73 -10.33 -2.44 3.77
N THR A 74 -9.78 -3.52 3.22
CA THR A 74 -9.43 -4.75 3.94
C THR A 74 -7.97 -4.76 4.37
N THR A 75 -7.09 -4.27 3.51
CA THR A 75 -5.64 -4.28 3.76
C THR A 75 -4.96 -3.11 3.06
N VAL A 76 -3.85 -2.69 3.62
CA VAL A 76 -2.99 -1.64 3.05
C VAL A 76 -1.58 -2.19 2.86
N VAL A 77 -0.99 -1.95 1.70
CA VAL A 77 0.41 -2.25 1.39
C VAL A 77 1.13 -0.94 1.10
N ALA A 78 2.13 -0.63 1.90
CA ALA A 78 2.94 0.57 1.71
C ALA A 78 4.38 0.18 1.38
N LEU A 79 4.85 0.62 0.20
CA LEU A 79 6.16 0.31 -0.34
C LEU A 79 7.06 1.54 -0.19
N ALA A 80 8.18 1.38 0.52
CA ALA A 80 9.13 2.46 0.80
C ALA A 80 8.42 3.76 1.23
N PRO A 81 7.49 3.70 2.19
CA PRO A 81 6.68 4.87 2.54
C PRO A 81 7.48 5.93 3.27
N GLN A 82 7.04 7.18 3.14
CA GLN A 82 7.41 8.23 4.09
C GLN A 82 6.65 8.01 5.40
N SER A 83 7.22 8.46 6.52
CA SER A 83 6.51 8.40 7.81
C SER A 83 5.63 9.62 8.05
N TYR A 84 5.94 10.74 7.41
CA TYR A 84 5.12 11.94 7.50
C TYR A 84 3.70 11.69 6.98
N GLY A 85 2.71 12.09 7.74
CA GLY A 85 1.30 11.94 7.36
C GLY A 85 0.72 10.55 7.60
N THR A 86 1.39 9.70 8.41
CA THR A 86 0.96 8.31 8.66
C THR A 86 0.43 8.11 10.08
N GLU A 87 0.08 9.18 10.80
CA GLU A 87 -0.36 9.10 12.18
C GLU A 87 -1.60 8.23 12.35
N ALA A 88 -2.47 8.17 11.33
CA ALA A 88 -3.67 7.34 11.35
C ALA A 88 -3.41 5.83 11.30
N VAL A 89 -2.16 5.40 11.17
CA VAL A 89 -1.83 3.96 11.12
C VAL A 89 -2.30 3.19 12.35
N SER A 90 -2.36 3.84 13.51
CA SER A 90 -2.89 3.21 14.73
C SER A 90 -4.39 2.94 14.68
N GLU A 91 -5.09 3.53 13.74
CA GLU A 91 -6.52 3.39 13.54
C GLU A 91 -6.88 2.44 12.39
N LEU A 92 -5.90 1.76 11.82
CA LEU A 92 -6.13 0.80 10.73
C LEU A 92 -6.98 -0.41 11.15
N PRO A 93 -6.80 -1.01 12.35
CA PRO A 93 -7.57 -2.22 12.66
C PRO A 93 -9.08 -2.02 12.48
N PRO A 94 -9.78 -3.00 11.95
CA PRO A 94 -9.37 -4.39 11.72
C PRO A 94 -8.59 -4.65 10.43
N ARG A 95 -8.24 -3.61 9.68
CA ARG A 95 -7.48 -3.74 8.43
C ARG A 95 -6.04 -4.14 8.71
N SER A 96 -5.48 -4.98 7.85
CA SER A 96 -4.08 -5.39 7.96
C SER A 96 -3.14 -4.45 7.21
N LEU A 97 -1.86 -4.52 7.53
CA LEU A 97 -0.82 -3.66 6.97
C LEU A 97 0.42 -4.47 6.61
N LEU A 98 0.88 -4.33 5.38
CA LEU A 98 2.19 -4.79 4.95
C LEU A 98 3.06 -3.59 4.60
N LEU A 99 4.25 -3.54 5.19
CA LEU A 99 5.29 -2.56 4.87
C LEU A 99 6.46 -3.27 4.18
N VAL A 100 6.94 -2.72 3.08
CA VAL A 100 8.12 -3.22 2.37
C VAL A 100 9.09 -2.07 2.19
N HIS A 101 10.34 -2.23 2.61
CA HIS A 101 11.33 -1.15 2.55
C HIS A 101 12.71 -1.71 2.19
N GLY A 102 13.41 -1.02 1.30
CA GLY A 102 14.78 -1.37 0.96
C GLY A 102 15.76 -0.86 2.03
N LEU A 103 16.66 -1.72 2.45
CA LEU A 103 17.68 -1.34 3.45
C LEU A 103 18.70 -0.34 2.91
N SER A 104 18.84 -0.22 1.59
CA SER A 104 19.73 0.74 0.93
C SER A 104 19.00 1.96 0.37
N ASP A 105 17.79 2.24 0.84
CA ASP A 105 17.00 3.40 0.41
C ASP A 105 17.69 4.69 0.89
N ALA A 106 18.19 5.48 -0.06
CA ALA A 106 18.87 6.75 0.19
C ALA A 106 17.94 7.95 0.09
N VAL A 107 16.70 7.76 -0.35
CA VAL A 107 15.69 8.82 -0.47
C VAL A 107 14.87 8.93 0.80
N LEU A 108 14.29 7.81 1.23
CA LEU A 108 13.59 7.68 2.50
C LEU A 108 14.19 6.50 3.26
N PRO A 109 14.79 6.72 4.43
CA PRO A 109 15.45 5.64 5.15
C PRO A 109 14.44 4.59 5.62
N PRO A 110 14.87 3.32 5.79
CA PRO A 110 13.98 2.26 6.27
C PRO A 110 13.43 2.52 7.67
N SER A 111 14.02 3.43 8.43
CA SER A 111 13.47 3.90 9.71
C SER A 111 12.05 4.49 9.55
N CYS A 112 11.69 4.99 8.37
CA CYS A 112 10.33 5.44 8.12
C CYS A 112 9.33 4.30 8.30
N SER A 113 9.60 3.14 7.70
CA SER A 113 8.75 1.97 7.86
C SER A 113 8.78 1.41 9.28
N LEU A 114 9.94 1.45 9.94
CA LEU A 114 10.04 1.02 11.35
C LEU A 114 9.17 1.89 12.25
N THR A 115 9.19 3.20 12.06
CA THR A 115 8.35 4.13 12.81
C THR A 115 6.86 3.81 12.60
N ILE A 116 6.45 3.59 11.35
CA ILE A 116 5.07 3.24 11.03
C ILE A 116 4.70 1.90 11.68
N TYR A 117 5.58 0.91 11.57
CA TYR A 117 5.35 -0.42 12.12
C TYR A 117 5.15 -0.38 13.63
N GLU A 118 5.96 0.41 14.35
CA GLU A 118 5.84 0.55 15.80
C GLU A 118 4.51 1.16 16.23
N ARG A 119 3.98 2.10 15.45
CA ARG A 119 2.70 2.75 15.71
C ARG A 119 1.51 1.91 15.30
N ALA A 120 1.68 1.04 14.32
CA ALA A 120 0.61 0.21 13.78
C ALA A 120 0.16 -0.82 14.82
N ARG A 121 -1.14 -1.10 14.81
CA ARG A 121 -1.78 -2.10 15.68
C ARG A 121 -2.44 -3.16 14.83
N GLY A 122 -2.81 -4.28 15.46
CA GLY A 122 -3.48 -5.37 14.76
C GLY A 122 -2.53 -6.17 13.89
N LYS A 123 -3.07 -6.76 12.83
CA LYS A 123 -2.29 -7.58 11.91
C LYS A 123 -1.38 -6.70 11.07
N LYS A 124 -0.09 -6.90 11.21
CA LYS A 124 0.92 -6.12 10.49
C LYS A 124 2.13 -6.97 10.19
N ASP A 125 2.83 -6.65 9.11
CA ASP A 125 4.08 -7.28 8.74
C ASP A 125 5.03 -6.27 8.10
N LEU A 126 6.32 -6.54 8.19
CA LEU A 126 7.39 -5.68 7.67
C LEU A 126 8.42 -6.54 6.95
N GLU A 127 8.64 -6.24 5.67
CA GLU A 127 9.66 -6.88 4.85
C GLU A 127 10.77 -5.88 4.57
N LEU A 128 11.97 -6.14 5.10
CA LEU A 128 13.16 -5.34 4.82
C LEU A 128 14.01 -6.06 3.80
N ILE A 129 14.33 -5.41 2.69
CA ILE A 129 15.00 -6.04 1.55
C ILE A 129 16.45 -5.57 1.47
N PRO A 130 17.44 -6.46 1.76
CA PRO A 130 18.84 -6.10 1.67
C PRO A 130 19.22 -5.69 0.24
N GLY A 131 20.02 -4.63 0.12
CA GLY A 131 20.51 -4.14 -1.16
C GLY A 131 19.52 -3.35 -2.00
N ALA A 132 18.27 -3.30 -1.62
CA ALA A 132 17.25 -2.57 -2.39
C ALA A 132 17.22 -1.08 -2.02
N GLY A 133 17.11 -0.24 -3.03
CA GLY A 133 16.94 1.20 -2.89
C GLY A 133 15.47 1.63 -2.86
N HIS A 134 15.24 2.90 -3.12
CA HIS A 134 13.91 3.52 -2.97
C HIS A 134 12.84 2.93 -3.90
N VAL A 135 13.20 2.57 -5.11
CA VAL A 135 12.25 2.01 -6.08
C VAL A 135 12.15 0.49 -6.04
N LEU A 136 12.92 -0.16 -5.17
CA LEU A 136 12.87 -1.61 -4.91
C LEU A 136 13.17 -2.49 -6.14
N ASN A 137 13.86 -1.94 -7.15
CA ASN A 137 14.14 -2.66 -8.40
C ASN A 137 15.19 -3.76 -8.25
N GLU A 138 16.08 -3.64 -7.25
CA GLU A 138 17.19 -4.59 -7.07
C GLU A 138 16.71 -6.00 -6.74
N ASP A 139 15.52 -6.12 -6.17
CA ASP A 139 14.90 -7.42 -5.91
C ASP A 139 13.41 -7.38 -6.27
N ALA A 140 13.13 -6.96 -7.49
CA ALA A 140 11.77 -6.72 -7.97
C ALA A 140 10.88 -7.96 -7.90
N GLN A 141 11.45 -9.15 -8.15
CA GLN A 141 10.68 -10.39 -8.10
C GLN A 141 10.26 -10.73 -6.67
N ARG A 142 11.12 -10.51 -5.69
CA ARG A 142 10.77 -10.72 -4.28
C ARG A 142 9.64 -9.79 -3.84
N VAL A 143 9.74 -8.52 -4.23
CA VAL A 143 8.69 -7.53 -3.92
C VAL A 143 7.37 -7.93 -4.57
N PHE A 144 7.41 -8.29 -5.84
CA PHE A 144 6.21 -8.73 -6.57
C PHE A 144 5.54 -9.92 -5.90
N THR A 145 6.33 -10.97 -5.61
CA THR A 145 5.81 -12.18 -4.97
C THR A 145 5.23 -11.88 -3.58
N ARG A 146 5.93 -11.08 -2.79
CA ARG A 146 5.49 -10.74 -1.44
C ARG A 146 4.16 -9.99 -1.46
N VAL A 147 4.04 -9.00 -2.31
CA VAL A 147 2.82 -8.19 -2.43
C VAL A 147 1.68 -9.02 -2.99
N ARG A 148 1.92 -9.76 -4.08
CA ARG A 148 0.91 -10.66 -4.66
C ARG A 148 0.33 -11.62 -3.62
N ASP A 149 1.21 -12.33 -2.93
CA ASP A 149 0.79 -13.36 -1.97
C ASP A 149 0.03 -12.74 -0.79
N TRP A 150 0.46 -11.58 -0.32
CA TRP A 150 -0.26 -10.84 0.72
C TRP A 150 -1.67 -10.46 0.27
N LEU A 151 -1.80 -9.89 -0.92
CA LEU A 151 -3.09 -9.46 -1.46
C LEU A 151 -4.04 -10.64 -1.67
N LEU A 152 -3.54 -11.74 -2.22
CA LEU A 152 -4.36 -12.94 -2.42
C LEU A 152 -4.84 -13.51 -1.08
N HIS A 153 -3.99 -13.52 -0.08
CA HIS A 153 -4.37 -14.01 1.26
C HIS A 153 -5.41 -13.09 1.91
N GLU A 154 -5.18 -11.78 1.89
CA GLU A 154 -6.02 -10.82 2.60
C GLU A 154 -7.38 -10.61 1.92
N LEU A 155 -7.43 -10.63 0.59
CA LEU A 155 -8.68 -10.39 -0.14
C LEU A 155 -9.53 -11.64 -0.28
N ARG A 156 -8.97 -12.82 -0.15
CA ARG A 156 -9.71 -14.09 -0.21
C ARG A 156 -10.14 -14.61 1.16
N GLY A 157 -9.39 -14.22 2.18
CA GLY A 157 -9.69 -14.59 3.56
C GLY A 157 -10.96 -13.95 4.07
#